data_a4dffc015e55b6e9dde947a4a6645dcb
#
_entry.id   a4dffc015e55b6e9dde947a4a6645dcb
#
_cell.length_a   1.000
_cell.length_b   1.000
_cell.length_c   1.000
_cell.angle_alpha   90.00
_cell.angle_beta   90.00
_cell.angle_gamma   90.00
#
_symmetry.space_group_name_H-M   'P 1'
#
loop_
_entity.id
_entity.type
_entity.pdbx_description
1 polymer ?
#
loop_
_entity_poly.entity_id
_entity_poly.type
_entity_poly.pdbx_seq_one_letter_code
_entity_poly.pdbx_strand_id
1 'polypeptide(L)'
;MKRNINILKAVPWFVSGALIVSSCTKDEEPSYDYFVSKDLAVTYSQATITGMIDLAAQAYPEVTALKPFIKTDINVYKIFYNTTIDGEDAEVSGLVCTPASIGTYPVLSFQNGTNTVNAYAPTEFVTNPSIQMVEFISSMGFIVVIPDYPGFGKSVNMPHPYLIKDPTVQSVVDMLRAVNEAAGTEFQAVFPDNKYYLIGYSQGGWATLAVHKALGKEYSSEFNLEGSVCGAGPYNLYNILLGMVNNSTYPMPSYICYIINAYSYYHQFTNPVTDILNEPYASRLGSLYTGTLSLDQINSQLTTSVPELIKQDFLNGFAASPTYSSVRNALNSNSIEAWNTSKPLYFIHSEGDTHVPVSSTITMYDAMISAGTSSTTCKKLIIPALDHGEAAVPAMIDGLQFLIDLAGKK
;
A
#
# COMPACT_ATOMS: atom_id res chain seq x y z
N MET A 1 107.09 -33.43 -4.92
CA MET A 1 105.84 -34.17 -4.88
C MET A 1 104.74 -33.27 -4.37
N LYS A 2 103.91 -32.75 -5.25
CA LYS A 2 102.82 -31.84 -4.87
C LYS A 2 101.51 -32.57 -5.07
N ARG A 3 100.73 -32.83 -4.07
CA ARG A 3 99.35 -33.36 -4.13
C ARG A 3 98.38 -32.25 -4.31
N ASN A 4 97.59 -32.30 -5.42
CA ASN A 4 96.49 -31.47 -5.66
C ASN A 4 95.27 -32.00 -4.93
N ILE A 5 94.63 -31.18 -4.17
CA ILE A 5 93.31 -31.41 -3.49
C ILE A 5 92.23 -30.69 -4.31
N ASN A 6 91.36 -31.43 -4.93
CA ASN A 6 90.16 -30.91 -5.60
C ASN A 6 89.13 -30.63 -4.54
N ILE A 7 88.69 -29.33 -4.50
CA ILE A 7 87.56 -28.89 -3.68
C ILE A 7 86.26 -28.90 -4.54
N LEU A 8 85.37 -29.82 -4.22
CA LEU A 8 84.02 -29.84 -4.77
C LEU A 8 83.25 -28.62 -4.17
N LYS A 9 82.82 -27.73 -5.02
CA LYS A 9 81.86 -26.69 -4.67
C LYS A 9 80.46 -27.26 -4.62
N ALA A 10 79.86 -27.30 -3.43
CA ALA A 10 78.44 -27.59 -3.23
C ALA A 10 77.60 -26.35 -3.62
N VAL A 11 76.64 -26.52 -4.53
CA VAL A 11 75.65 -25.49 -4.89
C VAL A 11 74.43 -25.70 -3.99
N PRO A 12 73.98 -24.68 -3.24
CA PRO A 12 72.76 -24.81 -2.46
C PRO A 12 71.53 -24.62 -3.39
N TRP A 13 70.65 -25.59 -3.39
CA TRP A 13 69.32 -25.47 -3.98
C TRP A 13 68.44 -24.64 -3.08
N PHE A 14 68.08 -23.42 -3.53
CA PHE A 14 67.02 -22.66 -2.92
C PHE A 14 65.68 -23.22 -3.43
N VAL A 15 64.96 -23.89 -2.53
CA VAL A 15 63.53 -24.21 -2.76
C VAL A 15 62.74 -22.98 -2.36
N SER A 16 62.32 -22.19 -3.37
CA SER A 16 61.35 -21.13 -3.17
C SER A 16 59.96 -21.73 -2.94
N GLY A 17 59.57 -21.87 -1.70
CA GLY A 17 58.19 -22.19 -1.32
C GLY A 17 57.32 -20.95 -1.65
N ALA A 18 56.51 -21.07 -2.74
CA ALA A 18 55.42 -20.14 -3.00
C ALA A 18 54.33 -20.37 -1.94
N LEU A 19 54.25 -19.47 -0.94
CA LEU A 19 53.10 -19.35 -0.07
C LEU A 19 51.93 -18.84 -0.92
N ILE A 20 51.03 -19.75 -1.32
CA ILE A 20 49.72 -19.39 -1.84
C ILE A 20 48.94 -18.87 -0.65
N VAL A 21 48.91 -17.55 -0.48
CA VAL A 21 47.95 -16.86 0.40
C VAL A 21 46.59 -16.99 -0.28
N SER A 22 45.82 -18.01 0.08
CA SER A 22 44.40 -18.07 -0.25
C SER A 22 43.72 -16.93 0.52
N SER A 23 43.54 -15.79 -0.13
CA SER A 23 42.67 -14.73 0.33
C SER A 23 41.26 -15.29 0.27
N CYS A 24 40.75 -15.80 1.39
CA CYS A 24 39.29 -15.88 1.57
C CYS A 24 38.79 -14.44 1.60
N THR A 25 38.39 -13.89 0.48
CA THR A 25 37.45 -12.79 0.48
C THR A 25 36.19 -13.36 1.12
N LYS A 26 35.89 -12.99 2.34
CA LYS A 26 34.52 -13.05 2.83
C LYS A 26 33.73 -12.25 1.80
N ASP A 27 32.85 -12.92 1.08
CA ASP A 27 31.81 -12.22 0.37
C ASP A 27 31.08 -11.41 1.46
N GLU A 28 31.22 -10.09 1.42
CA GLU A 28 30.45 -9.22 2.31
C GLU A 28 29.00 -9.48 1.93
N GLU A 29 28.19 -9.88 2.91
CA GLU A 29 26.74 -9.96 2.70
C GLU A 29 26.23 -8.61 2.24
N PRO A 30 25.32 -8.54 1.26
CA PRO A 30 24.79 -7.28 0.78
C PRO A 30 24.22 -6.49 1.96
N SER A 31 24.63 -5.23 2.08
CA SER A 31 24.08 -4.31 3.08
C SER A 31 22.89 -3.58 2.42
N TYR A 32 21.72 -3.66 3.05
CA TYR A 32 20.50 -3.00 2.62
C TYR A 32 20.11 -1.91 3.61
N ASP A 33 19.60 -0.78 3.10
CA ASP A 33 19.09 0.31 3.94
C ASP A 33 17.62 0.05 4.33
N TYR A 34 16.82 -0.47 3.39
CA TYR A 34 15.40 -0.70 3.56
C TYR A 34 15.05 -2.18 3.73
N PHE A 35 15.58 -3.06 2.92
CA PHE A 35 15.26 -4.50 2.99
C PHE A 35 15.89 -5.12 4.25
N VAL A 36 15.08 -5.83 5.06
CA VAL A 36 15.55 -6.53 6.26
C VAL A 36 15.62 -8.04 6.02
N SER A 37 14.51 -8.65 5.63
CA SER A 37 14.45 -10.11 5.39
C SER A 37 13.19 -10.49 4.60
N LYS A 38 13.14 -11.76 4.16
CA LYS A 38 11.98 -12.36 3.53
C LYS A 38 11.77 -13.80 3.95
N ASP A 39 10.52 -14.25 3.86
CA ASP A 39 10.12 -15.65 4.00
C ASP A 39 9.25 -16.04 2.80
N LEU A 40 9.52 -17.18 2.15
CA LEU A 40 8.62 -17.73 1.13
C LEU A 40 7.35 -18.24 1.83
N ALA A 41 6.22 -17.57 1.59
CA ALA A 41 4.94 -17.92 2.20
C ALA A 41 4.22 -19.03 1.42
N VAL A 42 4.12 -18.88 0.09
CA VAL A 42 3.41 -19.82 -0.78
C VAL A 42 3.88 -19.67 -2.22
N THR A 43 3.75 -20.77 -2.98
CA THR A 43 3.92 -20.80 -4.44
C THR A 43 2.61 -21.27 -5.07
N TYR A 44 2.13 -20.55 -6.08
CA TYR A 44 0.95 -20.95 -6.85
C TYR A 44 1.35 -21.32 -8.27
N SER A 45 0.92 -22.50 -8.73
CA SER A 45 1.04 -22.85 -10.14
C SER A 45 0.03 -22.10 -11.00
N GLN A 46 0.35 -21.87 -12.27
CA GLN A 46 -0.57 -21.30 -13.26
C GLN A 46 -1.91 -22.04 -13.29
N ALA A 47 -1.88 -23.37 -13.17
CA ALA A 47 -3.09 -24.20 -13.14
C ALA A 47 -3.94 -23.92 -11.89
N THR A 48 -3.32 -23.78 -10.73
CA THR A 48 -3.99 -23.41 -9.47
C THR A 48 -4.64 -22.03 -9.58
N ILE A 49 -3.90 -21.03 -10.09
CA ILE A 49 -4.40 -19.67 -10.28
C ILE A 49 -5.62 -19.67 -11.21
N THR A 50 -5.53 -20.36 -12.35
CA THR A 50 -6.65 -20.47 -13.29
C THR A 50 -7.89 -21.08 -12.64
N GLY A 51 -7.72 -22.16 -11.87
CA GLY A 51 -8.83 -22.81 -11.16
C GLY A 51 -9.46 -21.93 -10.09
N MET A 52 -8.67 -21.11 -9.38
CA MET A 52 -9.19 -20.16 -8.38
C MET A 52 -9.92 -18.99 -9.04
N ILE A 53 -9.47 -18.50 -10.21
CA ILE A 53 -10.21 -17.53 -11.01
C ILE A 53 -11.54 -18.12 -11.50
N ASP A 54 -11.58 -19.40 -11.91
CA ASP A 54 -12.84 -20.06 -12.31
C ASP A 54 -13.81 -20.17 -11.14
N LEU A 55 -13.32 -20.40 -9.94
CA LEU A 55 -14.15 -20.40 -8.73
C LEU A 55 -14.68 -19.00 -8.42
N ALA A 56 -13.83 -17.98 -8.46
CA ALA A 56 -14.21 -16.58 -8.22
C ALA A 56 -15.22 -16.08 -9.27
N ALA A 57 -15.15 -16.56 -10.52
CA ALA A 57 -16.07 -16.21 -11.60
C ALA A 57 -17.53 -16.66 -11.37
N GLN A 58 -17.77 -17.56 -10.42
CA GLN A 58 -19.14 -17.93 -10.03
C GLN A 58 -19.88 -16.78 -9.33
N ALA A 59 -19.13 -15.95 -8.56
CA ALA A 59 -19.67 -14.77 -7.88
C ALA A 59 -19.42 -13.48 -8.68
N TYR A 60 -18.32 -13.40 -9.41
CA TYR A 60 -17.85 -12.23 -10.16
C TYR A 60 -17.43 -12.64 -11.58
N PRO A 61 -18.40 -12.78 -12.52
CA PRO A 61 -18.11 -13.27 -13.88
C PRO A 61 -17.04 -12.47 -14.64
N GLU A 62 -16.89 -11.18 -14.33
CA GLU A 62 -15.91 -10.26 -14.92
C GLU A 62 -14.44 -10.67 -14.69
N VAL A 63 -14.13 -11.42 -13.62
CA VAL A 63 -12.75 -11.89 -13.37
C VAL A 63 -12.24 -12.83 -14.46
N THR A 64 -13.14 -13.42 -15.26
CA THR A 64 -12.76 -14.27 -16.41
C THR A 64 -11.95 -13.53 -17.46
N ALA A 65 -12.10 -12.20 -17.54
CA ALA A 65 -11.32 -11.34 -18.45
C ALA A 65 -9.81 -11.37 -18.14
N LEU A 66 -9.43 -11.77 -16.93
CA LEU A 66 -8.02 -11.86 -16.51
C LEU A 66 -7.33 -13.15 -16.98
N LYS A 67 -8.08 -14.21 -17.30
CA LYS A 67 -7.52 -15.53 -17.65
C LYS A 67 -6.50 -15.52 -18.79
N PRO A 68 -6.68 -14.76 -19.89
CA PRO A 68 -5.71 -14.72 -20.99
C PRO A 68 -4.33 -14.18 -20.57
N PHE A 69 -4.26 -13.44 -19.47
CA PHE A 69 -3.03 -12.83 -18.97
C PHE A 69 -2.27 -13.73 -17.98
N ILE A 70 -2.87 -14.82 -17.49
CA ILE A 70 -2.22 -15.78 -16.58
C ILE A 70 -1.21 -16.61 -17.38
N LYS A 71 0.10 -16.40 -17.13
CA LYS A 71 1.18 -16.94 -17.99
C LYS A 71 2.24 -17.74 -17.23
N THR A 72 2.38 -17.57 -15.93
CA THR A 72 3.46 -18.18 -15.16
C THR A 72 2.99 -18.55 -13.75
N ASP A 73 3.71 -19.49 -13.13
CA ASP A 73 3.65 -19.72 -11.70
C ASP A 73 4.14 -18.48 -10.95
N ILE A 74 3.78 -18.34 -9.68
CA ILE A 74 4.22 -17.21 -8.84
C ILE A 74 4.75 -17.68 -7.50
N ASN A 75 5.68 -16.90 -6.93
CA ASN A 75 6.13 -17.02 -5.56
C ASN A 75 5.61 -15.81 -4.76
N VAL A 76 5.06 -16.05 -3.59
CA VAL A 76 4.60 -15.03 -2.65
C VAL A 76 5.53 -15.02 -1.44
N TYR A 77 6.16 -13.90 -1.19
CA TYR A 77 7.07 -13.69 -0.07
C TYR A 77 6.47 -12.72 0.93
N LYS A 78 6.57 -13.03 2.21
CA LYS A 78 6.49 -12.02 3.26
C LYS A 78 7.83 -11.29 3.30
N ILE A 79 7.82 -9.96 3.27
CA ILE A 79 9.03 -9.17 3.47
C ILE A 79 8.93 -8.31 4.72
N PHE A 80 10.09 -8.04 5.30
CA PHE A 80 10.27 -7.11 6.40
C PHE A 80 11.18 -6.00 5.92
N TYR A 81 10.83 -4.76 6.22
CA TYR A 81 11.58 -3.61 5.74
C TYR A 81 11.53 -2.44 6.71
N ASN A 82 12.54 -1.58 6.64
CA ASN A 82 12.64 -0.37 7.44
C ASN A 82 11.86 0.78 6.80
N THR A 83 11.22 1.58 7.64
CA THR A 83 10.55 2.83 7.26
C THR A 83 10.61 3.81 8.43
N THR A 84 10.12 5.03 8.22
CA THR A 84 10.00 6.04 9.27
C THR A 84 8.53 6.38 9.49
N ILE A 85 8.08 6.38 10.75
CA ILE A 85 6.71 6.70 11.14
C ILE A 85 6.77 7.78 12.21
N ASP A 86 6.18 8.95 11.94
CA ASP A 86 6.18 10.11 12.85
C ASP A 86 7.60 10.51 13.30
N GLY A 87 8.59 10.36 12.40
CA GLY A 87 10.00 10.68 12.65
C GLY A 87 10.82 9.60 13.37
N GLU A 88 10.21 8.47 13.71
CA GLU A 88 10.86 7.35 14.38
C GLU A 88 11.05 6.17 13.41
N ASP A 89 12.21 5.50 13.49
CA ASP A 89 12.49 4.31 12.70
C ASP A 89 11.59 3.14 13.12
N ALA A 90 11.04 2.43 12.15
CA ALA A 90 10.15 1.30 12.37
C ALA A 90 10.41 0.18 11.36
N GLU A 91 10.35 -1.06 11.83
CA GLU A 91 10.32 -2.23 10.97
C GLU A 91 8.86 -2.61 10.70
N VAL A 92 8.51 -2.72 9.43
CA VAL A 92 7.17 -3.03 8.93
C VAL A 92 7.19 -4.22 7.97
N SER A 93 6.03 -4.64 7.48
CA SER A 93 5.93 -5.82 6.63
C SER A 93 4.96 -5.64 5.46
N GLY A 94 5.03 -6.57 4.51
CA GLY A 94 4.13 -6.67 3.39
C GLY A 94 4.41 -7.91 2.55
N LEU A 95 3.62 -8.12 1.49
CA LEU A 95 3.82 -9.21 0.54
C LEU A 95 4.51 -8.70 -0.73
N VAL A 96 5.43 -9.49 -1.23
CA VAL A 96 6.00 -9.35 -2.58
C VAL A 96 5.71 -10.63 -3.36
N CYS A 97 4.97 -10.49 -4.46
CA CYS A 97 4.66 -11.60 -5.33
C CYS A 97 5.46 -11.46 -6.62
N THR A 98 6.21 -12.49 -6.97
CA THR A 98 7.07 -12.49 -8.17
C THR A 98 6.63 -13.57 -9.15
N PRO A 99 6.72 -13.32 -10.47
CA PRO A 99 6.72 -14.41 -11.42
C PRO A 99 7.79 -15.44 -11.05
N ALA A 100 7.50 -16.73 -11.19
CA ALA A 100 8.47 -17.79 -10.90
C ALA A 100 9.55 -17.94 -11.98
N SER A 101 9.46 -17.20 -13.07
CA SER A 101 10.44 -17.16 -14.16
C SER A 101 11.44 -16.02 -13.98
N ILE A 102 12.70 -16.29 -14.29
CA ILE A 102 13.78 -15.29 -14.33
C ILE A 102 13.42 -14.20 -15.36
N GLY A 103 13.60 -12.94 -14.97
CA GLY A 103 13.34 -11.84 -15.89
C GLY A 103 13.27 -10.47 -15.22
N THR A 104 12.90 -9.49 -16.05
CA THR A 104 12.70 -8.10 -15.64
C THR A 104 11.23 -7.73 -15.83
N TYR A 105 10.60 -7.20 -14.78
CA TYR A 105 9.15 -7.01 -14.72
C TYR A 105 8.78 -5.63 -14.18
N PRO A 106 7.69 -5.02 -14.67
CA PRO A 106 7.13 -3.84 -14.03
C PRO A 106 6.62 -4.17 -12.61
N VAL A 107 6.61 -3.16 -11.76
CA VAL A 107 6.11 -3.26 -10.39
C VAL A 107 4.69 -2.72 -10.32
N LEU A 108 3.77 -3.48 -9.73
CA LEU A 108 2.43 -3.03 -9.39
C LEU A 108 2.30 -3.01 -7.87
N SER A 109 2.11 -1.82 -7.29
CA SER A 109 1.84 -1.67 -5.86
C SER A 109 0.35 -1.54 -5.63
N PHE A 110 -0.18 -2.43 -4.80
CA PHE A 110 -1.58 -2.46 -4.40
C PHE A 110 -1.74 -1.84 -3.01
N GLN A 111 -2.59 -0.83 -2.90
CA GLN A 111 -2.92 -0.17 -1.66
C GLN A 111 -4.21 -0.74 -1.09
N ASN A 112 -4.10 -1.36 0.10
CA ASN A 112 -5.21 -2.02 0.77
C ASN A 112 -6.35 -1.06 1.16
N GLY A 113 -7.58 -1.56 1.18
CA GLY A 113 -8.72 -0.92 1.81
C GLY A 113 -8.63 -0.93 3.35
N THR A 114 -9.63 -0.34 4.01
CA THR A 114 -9.68 -0.25 5.47
C THR A 114 -9.68 -1.63 6.14
N ASN A 115 -8.74 -1.84 7.03
CA ASN A 115 -8.62 -2.99 7.91
C ASN A 115 -8.58 -2.52 9.37
N THR A 116 -9.18 -3.29 10.28
CA THR A 116 -9.18 -3.06 11.73
C THR A 116 -8.74 -4.31 12.52
N VAL A 117 -8.43 -5.42 11.82
CA VAL A 117 -8.09 -6.72 12.44
C VAL A 117 -6.67 -7.11 12.05
N ASN A 118 -5.78 -7.24 13.03
CA ASN A 118 -4.38 -7.61 12.78
C ASN A 118 -4.26 -8.93 12.01
N ALA A 119 -5.09 -9.92 12.34
CA ALA A 119 -5.10 -11.22 11.67
C ALA A 119 -5.54 -11.16 10.18
N TYR A 120 -6.01 -10.00 9.69
CA TYR A 120 -6.39 -9.80 8.28
C TYR A 120 -5.37 -8.97 7.50
N ALA A 121 -4.24 -8.63 8.13
CA ALA A 121 -3.13 -8.05 7.39
C ALA A 121 -2.65 -9.00 6.28
N PRO A 122 -2.22 -8.52 5.12
CA PRO A 122 -1.73 -9.36 4.02
C PRO A 122 -0.73 -10.43 4.46
N THR A 123 0.26 -10.07 5.28
CA THR A 123 1.26 -11.05 5.77
C THR A 123 0.71 -12.04 6.78
N GLU A 124 -0.35 -11.71 7.51
CA GLU A 124 -0.96 -12.60 8.50
C GLU A 124 -1.99 -13.55 7.88
N PHE A 125 -2.61 -13.17 6.77
CA PHE A 125 -3.60 -13.99 6.07
C PHE A 125 -3.32 -14.05 4.57
N VAL A 126 -2.17 -14.58 4.19
CA VAL A 126 -1.72 -14.75 2.81
C VAL A 126 -2.75 -15.48 1.92
N THR A 127 -3.48 -16.45 2.49
CA THR A 127 -4.53 -17.19 1.76
C THR A 127 -5.92 -16.53 1.81
N ASN A 128 -6.01 -15.26 2.21
CA ASN A 128 -7.26 -14.49 2.10
C ASN A 128 -7.67 -14.40 0.62
N PRO A 129 -8.90 -14.81 0.23
CA PRO A 129 -9.31 -14.83 -1.17
C PRO A 129 -9.18 -13.48 -1.88
N SER A 130 -9.43 -12.37 -1.19
CA SER A 130 -9.28 -11.03 -1.78
C SER A 130 -7.81 -10.67 -2.01
N ILE A 131 -6.91 -11.05 -1.11
CA ILE A 131 -5.47 -10.84 -1.26
C ILE A 131 -4.92 -11.75 -2.35
N GLN A 132 -5.33 -13.02 -2.40
CA GLN A 132 -4.91 -13.96 -3.46
C GLN A 132 -5.24 -13.44 -4.86
N MET A 133 -6.40 -12.80 -5.07
CA MET A 133 -6.73 -12.19 -6.37
C MET A 133 -5.74 -11.10 -6.77
N VAL A 134 -5.19 -10.36 -5.81
CA VAL A 134 -4.13 -9.37 -6.06
C VAL A 134 -2.77 -10.06 -6.31
N GLU A 135 -2.43 -11.08 -5.53
CA GLU A 135 -1.20 -11.87 -5.71
C GLU A 135 -1.13 -12.48 -7.13
N PHE A 136 -2.27 -12.96 -7.66
CA PHE A 136 -2.35 -13.57 -8.99
C PHE A 136 -2.04 -12.61 -10.14
N ILE A 137 -2.06 -11.31 -9.94
CA ILE A 137 -1.60 -10.31 -10.90
C ILE A 137 -0.12 -10.56 -11.26
N SER A 138 0.65 -11.12 -10.33
CA SER A 138 2.06 -11.48 -10.58
C SER A 138 2.20 -12.50 -11.72
N SER A 139 1.25 -13.42 -11.88
CA SER A 139 1.23 -14.37 -13.00
C SER A 139 1.03 -13.69 -14.37
N MET A 140 0.57 -12.44 -14.38
CA MET A 140 0.45 -11.61 -15.59
C MET A 140 1.76 -10.91 -15.96
N GLY A 141 2.83 -11.19 -15.23
CA GLY A 141 4.17 -10.65 -15.47
C GLY A 141 4.39 -9.28 -14.80
N PHE A 142 3.92 -9.10 -13.57
CA PHE A 142 4.25 -8.00 -12.67
C PHE A 142 4.97 -8.53 -11.43
N ILE A 143 5.86 -7.73 -10.84
CA ILE A 143 6.18 -7.85 -9.43
C ILE A 143 5.05 -7.12 -8.69
N VAL A 144 4.32 -7.83 -7.83
CA VAL A 144 3.20 -7.23 -7.07
C VAL A 144 3.66 -6.97 -5.64
N VAL A 145 3.38 -5.76 -5.15
CA VAL A 145 3.78 -5.29 -3.82
C VAL A 145 2.53 -4.91 -3.04
N ILE A 146 2.35 -5.50 -1.85
CA ILE A 146 1.15 -5.32 -1.01
C ILE A 146 1.62 -4.99 0.41
N PRO A 147 1.74 -3.71 0.81
CA PRO A 147 2.11 -3.34 2.18
C PRO A 147 1.02 -3.72 3.18
N ASP A 148 1.41 -4.16 4.38
CA ASP A 148 0.45 -4.33 5.49
C ASP A 148 -0.10 -2.98 5.98
N TYR A 149 0.62 -1.91 5.77
CA TYR A 149 0.60 -0.60 6.40
C TYR A 149 1.12 -0.62 7.85
N PRO A 150 1.67 0.50 8.34
CA PRO A 150 2.03 0.65 9.75
C PRO A 150 0.84 0.38 10.66
N GLY A 151 1.10 -0.29 11.78
CA GLY A 151 0.07 -0.72 12.73
C GLY A 151 -0.46 -2.13 12.48
N PHE A 152 0.00 -2.80 11.39
CA PHE A 152 -0.34 -4.19 11.08
C PHE A 152 0.93 -5.02 10.87
N GLY A 153 0.77 -6.35 10.84
CA GLY A 153 1.86 -7.30 10.63
C GLY A 153 3.00 -7.08 11.63
N LYS A 154 4.20 -6.82 11.15
CA LYS A 154 5.39 -6.61 12.00
C LYS A 154 5.25 -5.43 12.97
N SER A 155 4.53 -4.38 12.60
CA SER A 155 4.33 -3.17 13.40
C SER A 155 3.05 -3.14 14.24
N VAL A 156 2.48 -4.30 14.55
CA VAL A 156 1.22 -4.47 15.29
C VAL A 156 1.17 -3.80 16.67
N ASN A 157 2.32 -3.43 17.21
CA ASN A 157 2.42 -2.79 18.52
C ASN A 157 2.10 -1.28 18.54
N MET A 158 1.85 -0.69 17.37
CA MET A 158 1.41 0.70 17.23
C MET A 158 0.03 0.75 16.56
N PRO A 159 -0.80 1.76 16.85
CA PRO A 159 -2.05 1.95 16.11
C PRO A 159 -1.78 2.27 14.64
N HIS A 160 -2.66 1.78 13.76
CA HIS A 160 -2.60 2.14 12.34
C HIS A 160 -2.83 3.65 12.14
N PRO A 161 -1.94 4.38 11.42
CA PRO A 161 -2.10 5.80 11.10
C PRO A 161 -3.19 6.00 10.01
N TYR A 162 -4.43 5.66 10.34
CA TYR A 162 -5.55 5.62 9.42
C TYR A 162 -5.80 6.99 8.77
N LEU A 163 -5.68 7.05 7.45
CA LEU A 163 -5.80 8.27 6.63
C LEU A 163 -4.86 9.40 7.06
N ILE A 164 -3.69 9.07 7.62
CA ILE A 164 -2.58 10.01 7.82
C ILE A 164 -1.60 9.82 6.67
N LYS A 165 -1.41 10.91 5.90
CA LYS A 165 -0.78 10.85 4.57
C LYS A 165 0.69 10.46 4.61
N ASP A 166 1.48 11.16 5.41
CA ASP A 166 2.94 11.02 5.36
C ASP A 166 3.42 9.62 5.75
N PRO A 167 3.02 8.99 6.88
CA PRO A 167 3.43 7.63 7.20
C PRO A 167 2.89 6.59 6.22
N THR A 168 1.72 6.82 5.61
CA THR A 168 1.18 5.92 4.58
C THR A 168 2.03 5.99 3.31
N VAL A 169 2.35 7.18 2.81
CA VAL A 169 3.20 7.35 1.62
C VAL A 169 4.59 6.82 1.87
N GLN A 170 5.20 7.19 3.02
CA GLN A 170 6.55 6.79 3.36
C GLN A 170 6.71 5.27 3.40
N SER A 171 5.79 4.56 4.09
CA SER A 171 5.85 3.10 4.17
C SER A 171 5.70 2.40 2.82
N VAL A 172 4.88 2.94 1.90
CA VAL A 172 4.77 2.38 0.55
C VAL A 172 6.04 2.64 -0.27
N VAL A 173 6.58 3.85 -0.21
CA VAL A 173 7.82 4.21 -0.93
C VAL A 173 9.00 3.37 -0.45
N ASP A 174 9.14 3.21 0.86
CA ASP A 174 10.23 2.42 1.45
C ASP A 174 10.10 0.92 1.14
N MET A 175 8.87 0.41 1.02
CA MET A 175 8.65 -0.95 0.52
C MET A 175 9.12 -1.11 -0.93
N LEU A 176 8.88 -0.13 -1.80
CA LEU A 176 9.39 -0.15 -3.18
C LEU A 176 10.92 -0.11 -3.22
N ARG A 177 11.55 0.66 -2.32
CA ARG A 177 13.01 0.69 -2.14
C ARG A 177 13.56 -0.67 -1.70
N ALA A 178 12.92 -1.27 -0.69
CA ALA A 178 13.30 -2.61 -0.22
C ALA A 178 13.22 -3.66 -1.33
N VAL A 179 12.19 -3.59 -2.19
CA VAL A 179 12.06 -4.49 -3.35
C VAL A 179 13.17 -4.26 -4.36
N ASN A 180 13.56 -3.00 -4.62
CA ASN A 180 14.67 -2.69 -5.52
C ASN A 180 16.02 -3.18 -4.97
N GLU A 181 16.26 -3.02 -3.66
CA GLU A 181 17.47 -3.51 -2.99
C GLU A 181 17.57 -5.05 -3.04
N ALA A 182 16.46 -5.74 -2.78
CA ALA A 182 16.39 -7.21 -2.75
C ALA A 182 16.40 -7.85 -4.15
N ALA A 183 16.22 -7.05 -5.20
CA ALA A 183 16.11 -7.56 -6.57
C ALA A 183 17.35 -8.33 -7.02
N GLY A 184 17.14 -9.45 -7.70
CA GLY A 184 18.21 -10.28 -8.27
C GLY A 184 18.96 -11.14 -7.26
N THR A 185 19.07 -10.74 -5.99
CA THR A 185 19.71 -11.50 -4.92
C THR A 185 18.70 -12.31 -4.13
N GLU A 186 17.66 -11.65 -3.64
CA GLU A 186 16.68 -12.26 -2.74
C GLU A 186 15.49 -12.90 -3.52
N PHE A 187 15.16 -12.41 -4.71
CA PHE A 187 14.02 -12.86 -5.51
C PHE A 187 14.39 -13.70 -6.74
N GLN A 188 15.38 -14.61 -6.64
CA GLN A 188 15.70 -15.63 -7.66
C GLN A 188 15.91 -15.04 -9.08
N ALA A 189 16.71 -13.98 -9.21
CA ALA A 189 16.98 -13.28 -10.48
C ALA A 189 15.70 -12.67 -11.15
N VAL A 190 14.77 -12.21 -10.34
CA VAL A 190 13.67 -11.35 -10.74
C VAL A 190 14.04 -9.89 -10.45
N PHE A 191 13.88 -9.02 -11.43
CA PHE A 191 14.30 -7.62 -11.37
C PHE A 191 13.15 -6.67 -11.73
N PRO A 192 12.97 -5.54 -11.02
CA PRO A 192 12.13 -4.43 -11.48
C PRO A 192 12.68 -3.82 -12.78
N ASP A 193 11.79 -3.45 -13.72
CA ASP A 193 12.16 -2.74 -14.97
C ASP A 193 12.10 -1.21 -14.86
N ASN A 194 11.98 -0.72 -13.62
CA ASN A 194 11.79 0.70 -13.27
C ASN A 194 10.49 1.32 -13.84
N LYS A 195 9.44 0.51 -14.05
CA LYS A 195 8.08 0.96 -14.37
C LYS A 195 7.16 0.60 -13.22
N TYR A 196 6.51 1.62 -12.65
CA TYR A 196 5.68 1.48 -11.47
C TYR A 196 4.23 1.80 -11.79
N TYR A 197 3.34 0.94 -11.33
CA TYR A 197 1.88 1.06 -11.44
C TYR A 197 1.28 0.99 -10.05
N LEU A 198 0.23 1.76 -9.82
CA LEU A 198 -0.43 1.83 -8.51
C LEU A 198 -1.92 1.54 -8.66
N ILE A 199 -2.49 0.79 -7.73
CA ILE A 199 -3.93 0.51 -7.71
C ILE A 199 -4.41 0.33 -6.28
N GLY A 200 -5.59 0.86 -5.96
CA GLY A 200 -6.21 0.67 -4.64
C GLY A 200 -7.65 1.16 -4.59
N TYR A 201 -8.37 0.69 -3.58
CA TYR A 201 -9.80 0.96 -3.39
C TYR A 201 -10.09 1.49 -1.98
N SER A 202 -11.05 2.39 -1.83
CA SER A 202 -11.44 2.97 -0.52
C SER A 202 -10.27 3.72 0.14
N GLN A 203 -9.85 3.37 1.35
CA GLN A 203 -8.60 3.86 1.94
C GLN A 203 -7.44 3.69 0.95
N GLY A 204 -7.38 2.54 0.27
CA GLY A 204 -6.37 2.26 -0.74
C GLY A 204 -6.46 3.20 -1.95
N GLY A 205 -7.64 3.63 -2.36
CA GLY A 205 -7.81 4.63 -3.41
C GLY A 205 -7.23 5.99 -3.02
N TRP A 206 -7.45 6.42 -1.77
CA TRP A 206 -6.84 7.63 -1.21
C TRP A 206 -5.30 7.48 -1.11
N ALA A 207 -4.82 6.36 -0.57
CA ALA A 207 -3.40 6.08 -0.47
C ALA A 207 -2.72 6.05 -1.86
N THR A 208 -3.36 5.40 -2.85
CA THR A 208 -2.89 5.37 -4.24
C THR A 208 -2.72 6.78 -4.82
N LEU A 209 -3.70 7.67 -4.60
CA LEU A 209 -3.59 9.05 -5.10
C LEU A 209 -2.48 9.83 -4.40
N ALA A 210 -2.28 9.62 -3.09
CA ALA A 210 -1.18 10.22 -2.33
C ALA A 210 0.18 9.74 -2.83
N VAL A 211 0.35 8.42 -3.00
CA VAL A 211 1.58 7.81 -3.53
C VAL A 211 1.82 8.23 -4.99
N HIS A 212 0.77 8.31 -5.84
CA HIS A 212 0.90 8.83 -7.21
C HIS A 212 1.51 10.24 -7.22
N LYS A 213 1.02 11.12 -6.33
CA LYS A 213 1.54 12.49 -6.22
C LYS A 213 3.01 12.48 -5.80
N ALA A 214 3.37 11.66 -4.81
CA ALA A 214 4.73 11.53 -4.31
C ALA A 214 5.70 10.97 -5.37
N LEU A 215 5.37 9.83 -6.01
CA LEU A 215 6.21 9.25 -7.06
C LEU A 215 6.30 10.14 -8.30
N GLY A 216 5.23 10.87 -8.64
CA GLY A 216 5.21 11.76 -9.80
C GLY A 216 5.91 13.11 -9.59
N LYS A 217 6.24 13.46 -8.32
CA LYS A 217 6.88 14.74 -7.95
C LYS A 217 8.16 14.54 -7.16
N GLU A 218 8.04 14.15 -5.89
CA GLU A 218 9.12 14.11 -4.90
C GLU A 218 10.15 13.02 -5.24
N TYR A 219 9.65 11.84 -5.65
CA TYR A 219 10.46 10.67 -5.97
C TYR A 219 10.56 10.37 -7.46
N SER A 220 10.27 11.37 -8.33
CA SER A 220 10.24 11.19 -9.79
C SER A 220 11.60 10.87 -10.43
N SER A 221 12.70 11.15 -9.74
CA SER A 221 14.05 10.76 -10.16
C SER A 221 14.39 9.30 -9.78
N GLU A 222 13.67 8.73 -8.83
CA GLU A 222 13.90 7.37 -8.30
C GLU A 222 12.96 6.36 -8.95
N PHE A 223 11.67 6.72 -9.11
CA PHE A 223 10.63 5.84 -9.61
C PHE A 223 9.99 6.40 -10.89
N ASN A 224 9.97 5.61 -11.95
CA ASN A 224 9.24 5.97 -13.16
C ASN A 224 7.79 5.48 -13.06
N LEU A 225 6.91 6.33 -12.50
CA LEU A 225 5.48 6.06 -12.44
C LEU A 225 4.88 6.04 -13.85
N GLU A 226 4.17 4.97 -14.22
CA GLU A 226 3.53 4.78 -15.53
C GLU A 226 2.01 4.97 -15.50
N GLY A 227 1.36 4.73 -14.35
CA GLY A 227 -0.07 4.96 -14.20
C GLY A 227 -0.63 4.51 -12.87
N SER A 228 -1.84 5.03 -12.53
CA SER A 228 -2.51 4.70 -11.28
C SER A 228 -4.01 4.60 -11.44
N VAL A 229 -4.61 3.72 -10.62
CA VAL A 229 -6.06 3.53 -10.51
C VAL A 229 -6.50 3.79 -9.06
N CYS A 230 -7.38 4.76 -8.90
CA CYS A 230 -7.88 5.22 -7.61
C CYS A 230 -9.38 4.95 -7.49
N GLY A 231 -9.75 3.84 -6.83
CA GLY A 231 -11.14 3.44 -6.63
C GLY A 231 -11.74 4.02 -5.35
N ALA A 232 -12.88 4.68 -5.44
CA ALA A 232 -13.75 5.11 -4.32
C ALA A 232 -13.04 5.71 -3.10
N GLY A 233 -11.99 6.53 -3.33
CA GLY A 233 -11.17 7.09 -2.26
C GLY A 233 -11.77 8.33 -1.61
N PRO A 234 -11.58 8.52 -0.29
CA PRO A 234 -11.97 9.74 0.43
C PRO A 234 -10.92 10.84 0.25
N TYR A 235 -10.82 11.46 -0.93
CA TYR A 235 -9.69 12.34 -1.29
C TYR A 235 -9.64 13.67 -0.54
N ASN A 236 -10.79 14.24 -0.17
CA ASN A 236 -10.88 15.45 0.64
C ASN A 236 -11.57 15.13 1.96
N LEU A 237 -10.76 14.85 2.99
CA LEU A 237 -11.23 14.38 4.29
C LEU A 237 -12.05 15.45 5.03
N TYR A 238 -11.69 16.73 4.88
CA TYR A 238 -12.45 17.82 5.45
C TYR A 238 -13.88 17.90 4.89
N ASN A 239 -14.02 17.87 3.57
CA ASN A 239 -15.34 17.95 2.94
C ASN A 239 -16.20 16.73 3.23
N ILE A 240 -15.57 15.54 3.32
CA ILE A 240 -16.27 14.29 3.67
C ILE A 240 -16.81 14.38 5.09
N LEU A 241 -15.97 14.74 6.07
CA LEU A 241 -16.44 14.90 7.45
C LEU A 241 -17.48 16.00 7.57
N LEU A 242 -17.30 17.13 6.88
CA LEU A 242 -18.30 18.21 6.83
C LEU A 242 -19.65 17.71 6.30
N GLY A 243 -19.65 16.89 5.26
CA GLY A 243 -20.87 16.26 4.76
C GLY A 243 -21.51 15.33 5.79
N MET A 244 -20.70 14.49 6.45
CA MET A 244 -21.17 13.54 7.46
C MET A 244 -21.80 14.24 8.68
N VAL A 245 -21.17 15.30 9.22
CA VAL A 245 -21.71 16.03 10.41
C VAL A 245 -22.97 16.81 10.12
N ASN A 246 -23.28 17.08 8.85
CA ASN A 246 -24.53 17.73 8.43
C ASN A 246 -25.69 16.74 8.21
N ASN A 247 -25.42 15.43 8.27
CA ASN A 247 -26.44 14.40 8.15
C ASN A 247 -26.98 13.98 9.53
N SER A 248 -28.21 13.49 9.59
CA SER A 248 -28.77 12.92 10.83
C SER A 248 -28.21 11.53 11.13
N THR A 249 -27.82 10.79 10.09
CA THR A 249 -27.29 9.41 10.20
C THR A 249 -26.10 9.20 9.26
N TYR A 250 -25.20 8.31 9.67
CA TYR A 250 -24.13 7.80 8.83
C TYR A 250 -23.97 6.30 9.04
N PRO A 251 -23.97 5.45 7.98
CA PRO A 251 -24.05 4.01 8.12
C PRO A 251 -22.80 3.36 8.71
N MET A 252 -21.63 4.01 8.57
CA MET A 252 -20.32 3.45 8.98
C MET A 252 -19.61 4.34 10.01
N PRO A 253 -20.19 4.50 11.24
CA PRO A 253 -19.61 5.36 12.28
C PRO A 253 -18.17 4.96 12.66
N SER A 254 -17.80 3.69 12.43
CA SER A 254 -16.43 3.19 12.63
C SER A 254 -15.38 3.99 11.86
N TYR A 255 -15.66 4.49 10.65
CA TYR A 255 -14.67 5.26 9.89
C TYR A 255 -14.39 6.63 10.52
N ILE A 256 -15.43 7.32 11.01
CA ILE A 256 -15.27 8.58 11.74
C ILE A 256 -14.44 8.37 13.01
N CYS A 257 -14.82 7.35 13.78
CA CYS A 257 -14.12 6.99 15.02
C CYS A 257 -12.68 6.54 14.77
N TYR A 258 -12.41 5.86 13.64
CA TYR A 258 -11.05 5.44 13.31
C TYR A 258 -10.13 6.63 12.98
N ILE A 259 -10.62 7.60 12.21
CA ILE A 259 -9.90 8.86 11.98
C ILE A 259 -9.61 9.56 13.31
N ILE A 260 -10.62 9.72 14.17
CA ILE A 260 -10.46 10.38 15.46
C ILE A 260 -9.45 9.65 16.35
N ASN A 261 -9.49 8.30 16.39
CA ASN A 261 -8.54 7.49 17.14
C ASN A 261 -7.11 7.66 16.64
N ALA A 262 -6.88 7.51 15.33
CA ALA A 262 -5.56 7.63 14.73
C ALA A 262 -5.01 9.06 14.91
N TYR A 263 -5.82 10.07 14.61
CA TYR A 263 -5.40 11.47 14.69
C TYR A 263 -5.12 11.93 16.12
N SER A 264 -5.89 11.43 17.10
CA SER A 264 -5.62 11.67 18.52
C SER A 264 -4.29 11.04 18.96
N TYR A 265 -4.04 9.80 18.58
CA TYR A 265 -2.81 9.07 18.93
C TYR A 265 -1.55 9.72 18.31
N TYR A 266 -1.61 10.07 17.03
CA TYR A 266 -0.51 10.72 16.29
C TYR A 266 -0.50 12.25 16.42
N HIS A 267 -1.18 12.82 17.41
CA HIS A 267 -1.20 14.24 17.72
C HIS A 267 -1.50 15.18 16.55
N GLN A 268 -2.32 14.70 15.58
CA GLN A 268 -2.69 15.49 14.41
C GLN A 268 -3.57 16.71 14.77
N PHE A 269 -4.29 16.66 15.89
CA PHE A 269 -5.06 17.76 16.44
C PHE A 269 -4.91 17.87 17.96
N THR A 270 -5.29 19.02 18.53
CA THR A 270 -5.10 19.33 19.95
C THR A 270 -6.36 19.18 20.80
N ASN A 271 -7.52 19.01 20.19
CA ASN A 271 -8.79 18.84 20.90
C ASN A 271 -8.80 17.47 21.60
N PRO A 272 -9.23 17.38 22.87
CA PRO A 272 -9.52 16.09 23.48
C PRO A 272 -10.68 15.39 22.75
N VAL A 273 -10.64 14.06 22.69
CA VAL A 273 -11.67 13.24 22.03
C VAL A 273 -13.07 13.54 22.59
N THR A 274 -13.15 13.85 23.88
CA THR A 274 -14.40 14.25 24.59
C THR A 274 -14.99 15.57 24.13
N ASP A 275 -14.28 16.40 23.38
CA ASP A 275 -14.83 17.59 22.72
C ASP A 275 -15.49 17.27 21.37
N ILE A 276 -15.22 16.09 20.84
CA ILE A 276 -15.70 15.63 19.53
C ILE A 276 -16.79 14.57 19.66
N LEU A 277 -16.54 13.53 20.48
CA LEU A 277 -17.46 12.41 20.67
C LEU A 277 -18.26 12.52 21.99
N ASN A 278 -19.49 12.06 21.97
CA ASN A 278 -20.30 11.88 23.17
C ASN A 278 -19.87 10.62 23.96
N GLU A 279 -20.16 10.61 25.26
CA GLU A 279 -20.11 9.38 26.04
C GLU A 279 -21.30 8.46 25.68
N PRO A 280 -21.10 7.14 25.66
CA PRO A 280 -19.90 6.40 26.08
C PRO A 280 -18.88 6.16 24.96
N TYR A 281 -19.02 6.78 23.80
CA TYR A 281 -18.18 6.51 22.61
C TYR A 281 -16.77 7.09 22.78
N ALA A 282 -16.64 8.26 23.40
CA ALA A 282 -15.35 8.88 23.66
C ALA A 282 -14.46 8.00 24.56
N SER A 283 -15.00 7.48 25.67
CA SER A 283 -14.25 6.64 26.60
C SER A 283 -13.91 5.24 26.04
N ARG A 284 -14.68 4.73 25.07
CA ARG A 284 -14.46 3.42 24.43
C ARG A 284 -13.48 3.49 23.26
N LEU A 285 -13.23 4.65 22.70
CA LEU A 285 -12.59 4.81 21.39
C LEU A 285 -11.33 3.96 21.25
N GLY A 286 -10.36 4.08 22.15
CA GLY A 286 -9.11 3.34 22.08
C GLY A 286 -9.27 1.81 22.15
N SER A 287 -10.30 1.31 22.85
CA SER A 287 -10.56 -0.13 22.97
C SER A 287 -11.18 -0.74 21.70
N LEU A 288 -11.74 0.06 20.82
CA LEU A 288 -12.34 -0.40 19.56
C LEU A 288 -11.29 -0.66 18.47
N TYR A 289 -10.12 -0.02 18.54
CA TYR A 289 -9.10 -0.08 17.49
C TYR A 289 -7.79 -0.74 17.97
N THR A 290 -7.94 -1.84 18.70
CA THR A 290 -6.80 -2.65 19.21
C THR A 290 -6.34 -3.75 18.24
N GLY A 291 -6.88 -3.79 17.02
CA GLY A 291 -6.53 -4.80 16.02
C GLY A 291 -7.27 -6.14 16.17
N THR A 292 -8.32 -6.21 17.01
CA THR A 292 -9.05 -7.47 17.30
C THR A 292 -10.49 -7.48 16.82
N LEU A 293 -11.10 -6.32 16.57
CA LEU A 293 -12.49 -6.19 16.18
C LEU A 293 -12.62 -5.85 14.70
N SER A 294 -13.54 -6.54 14.00
CA SER A 294 -13.90 -6.19 12.62
C SER A 294 -14.70 -4.88 12.57
N LEU A 295 -14.78 -4.26 11.39
CA LEU A 295 -15.60 -3.06 11.19
C LEU A 295 -17.06 -3.26 11.65
N ASP A 296 -17.65 -4.43 11.37
CA ASP A 296 -19.02 -4.74 11.80
C ASP A 296 -19.14 -4.84 13.33
N GLN A 297 -18.14 -5.46 13.99
CA GLN A 297 -18.09 -5.54 15.44
C GLN A 297 -17.89 -4.16 16.07
N ILE A 298 -17.11 -3.28 15.45
CA ILE A 298 -16.95 -1.90 15.90
C ILE A 298 -18.26 -1.13 15.69
N ASN A 299 -18.87 -1.20 14.50
CA ASN A 299 -20.13 -0.53 14.19
C ASN A 299 -21.26 -0.96 15.14
N SER A 300 -21.31 -2.24 15.54
CA SER A 300 -22.30 -2.73 16.50
C SER A 300 -22.17 -2.12 17.91
N GLN A 301 -21.02 -1.52 18.25
CA GLN A 301 -20.75 -0.85 19.52
C GLN A 301 -20.86 0.68 19.42
N LEU A 302 -21.17 1.20 18.24
CA LEU A 302 -21.37 2.61 17.93
C LEU A 302 -22.84 2.87 17.54
N THR A 303 -23.19 4.12 17.28
CA THR A 303 -24.51 4.50 16.77
C THR A 303 -24.37 5.11 15.39
N THR A 304 -25.33 4.84 14.52
CA THR A 304 -25.44 5.50 13.21
C THR A 304 -26.05 6.91 13.29
N SER A 305 -26.61 7.26 14.45
CA SER A 305 -27.13 8.61 14.72
C SER A 305 -25.97 9.58 14.95
N VAL A 306 -25.75 10.49 14.03
CA VAL A 306 -24.67 11.48 14.11
C VAL A 306 -24.78 12.36 15.37
N PRO A 307 -25.97 12.89 15.76
CA PRO A 307 -26.11 13.69 16.98
C PRO A 307 -25.91 12.88 18.28
N GLU A 308 -26.10 11.57 18.27
CA GLU A 308 -25.78 10.72 19.42
C GLU A 308 -24.30 10.40 19.52
N LEU A 309 -23.62 10.23 18.36
CA LEU A 309 -22.20 9.90 18.29
C LEU A 309 -21.34 11.13 18.59
N ILE A 310 -21.67 12.28 17.99
CA ILE A 310 -20.85 13.48 17.95
C ILE A 310 -21.47 14.58 18.82
N LYS A 311 -20.62 15.29 19.55
CA LYS A 311 -21.01 16.41 20.40
C LYS A 311 -21.73 17.49 19.61
N GLN A 312 -22.83 18.00 20.16
CA GLN A 312 -23.60 19.06 19.52
C GLN A 312 -22.79 20.35 19.31
N ASP A 313 -21.87 20.68 20.23
CA ASP A 313 -20.98 21.83 20.08
C ASP A 313 -20.01 21.65 18.91
N PHE A 314 -19.52 20.41 18.72
CA PHE A 314 -18.70 20.08 17.55
C PHE A 314 -19.52 20.20 16.25
N LEU A 315 -20.71 19.61 16.18
CA LEU A 315 -21.59 19.69 15.01
C LEU A 315 -21.84 21.15 14.62
N ASN A 316 -22.16 22.01 15.59
CA ASN A 316 -22.46 23.41 15.35
C ASN A 316 -21.23 24.26 15.00
N GLY A 317 -20.06 23.88 15.53
CA GLY A 317 -18.83 24.68 15.45
C GLY A 317 -17.81 24.17 14.44
N PHE A 318 -17.91 22.92 13.97
CA PHE A 318 -16.87 22.29 13.17
C PHE A 318 -16.47 23.13 11.95
N ALA A 319 -17.43 23.69 11.22
CA ALA A 319 -17.18 24.42 9.98
C ALA A 319 -16.41 25.74 10.19
N ALA A 320 -16.65 26.46 11.31
CA ALA A 320 -16.20 27.84 11.44
C ALA A 320 -15.58 28.23 12.80
N SER A 321 -15.88 27.49 13.90
CA SER A 321 -15.38 27.86 15.22
C SER A 321 -13.86 27.75 15.30
N PRO A 322 -13.14 28.73 15.84
CA PRO A 322 -11.70 28.63 16.12
C PRO A 322 -11.33 27.44 17.02
N THR A 323 -12.24 27.02 17.90
CA THR A 323 -12.06 25.87 18.81
C THR A 323 -11.70 24.61 18.08
N TYR A 324 -12.24 24.36 16.87
CA TYR A 324 -12.00 23.14 16.08
C TYR A 324 -11.06 23.39 14.89
N SER A 325 -10.30 24.49 14.91
CA SER A 325 -9.36 24.80 13.83
C SER A 325 -8.27 23.72 13.68
N SER A 326 -7.78 23.15 14.80
CA SER A 326 -6.76 22.08 14.74
C SER A 326 -7.29 20.83 14.04
N VAL A 327 -8.55 20.44 14.27
CA VAL A 327 -9.19 19.30 13.60
C VAL A 327 -9.33 19.56 12.09
N ARG A 328 -9.80 20.77 11.71
CA ARG A 328 -9.91 21.14 10.30
C ARG A 328 -8.54 21.15 9.59
N ASN A 329 -7.53 21.70 10.25
CA ASN A 329 -6.17 21.73 9.70
C ASN A 329 -5.62 20.32 9.50
N ALA A 330 -5.81 19.43 10.47
CA ALA A 330 -5.38 18.03 10.37
C ALA A 330 -6.06 17.31 9.19
N LEU A 331 -7.37 17.47 9.01
CA LEU A 331 -8.11 16.88 7.89
C LEU A 331 -7.66 17.48 6.54
N ASN A 332 -7.42 18.78 6.47
CA ASN A 332 -6.93 19.43 5.25
C ASN A 332 -5.50 18.97 4.91
N SER A 333 -4.60 18.87 5.90
CA SER A 333 -3.22 18.41 5.68
C SER A 333 -3.16 16.97 5.16
N ASN A 334 -4.10 16.12 5.55
CA ASN A 334 -4.22 14.74 5.11
C ASN A 334 -5.15 14.54 3.90
N SER A 335 -5.81 15.61 3.42
CA SER A 335 -6.50 15.62 2.13
C SER A 335 -5.51 15.68 0.98
N ILE A 336 -5.91 15.15 -0.18
CA ILE A 336 -5.08 15.22 -1.38
C ILE A 336 -5.47 16.46 -2.18
N GLU A 337 -4.54 17.38 -2.32
CA GLU A 337 -4.70 18.53 -3.20
C GLU A 337 -4.50 18.14 -4.65
N ALA A 338 -5.35 18.63 -5.54
CA ALA A 338 -5.21 18.44 -6.99
C ALA A 338 -3.97 19.15 -7.54
N TRP A 339 -3.41 18.60 -8.60
CA TRP A 339 -2.23 19.15 -9.29
C TRP A 339 -2.26 18.80 -10.78
N ASN A 340 -1.40 19.42 -11.56
CA ASN A 340 -1.17 19.01 -12.94
C ASN A 340 -0.22 17.79 -12.97
N THR A 341 -0.66 16.68 -13.60
CA THR A 341 0.16 15.50 -13.83
C THR A 341 0.14 15.09 -15.30
N SER A 342 1.27 14.60 -15.79
CA SER A 342 1.37 13.93 -17.09
C SER A 342 1.26 12.41 -16.99
N LYS A 343 1.20 11.86 -15.75
CA LYS A 343 1.13 10.43 -15.54
C LYS A 343 -0.32 9.96 -15.58
N PRO A 344 -0.64 8.88 -16.33
CA PRO A 344 -1.99 8.34 -16.44
C PRO A 344 -2.64 8.08 -15.08
N LEU A 345 -3.86 8.59 -14.91
CA LEU A 345 -4.63 8.48 -13.67
C LEU A 345 -6.09 8.12 -14.00
N TYR A 346 -6.61 7.09 -13.33
CA TYR A 346 -7.95 6.62 -13.55
C TYR A 346 -8.72 6.52 -12.24
N PHE A 347 -9.77 7.31 -12.13
CA PHE A 347 -10.70 7.28 -11.01
C PHE A 347 -11.91 6.38 -11.32
N ILE A 348 -12.27 5.51 -10.39
CA ILE A 348 -13.46 4.65 -10.52
C ILE A 348 -14.28 4.73 -9.24
N HIS A 349 -15.60 4.96 -9.35
CA HIS A 349 -16.49 5.05 -8.19
C HIS A 349 -17.89 4.63 -8.56
N SER A 350 -18.69 4.18 -7.59
CA SER A 350 -20.12 3.86 -7.80
C SER A 350 -21.03 4.99 -7.34
N GLU A 351 -22.12 5.23 -8.08
CA GLU A 351 -23.17 6.19 -7.67
C GLU A 351 -23.91 5.75 -6.40
N GLY A 352 -23.97 4.43 -6.15
CA GLY A 352 -24.66 3.85 -5.00
C GLY A 352 -23.84 3.78 -3.72
N ASP A 353 -22.60 4.28 -3.74
CA ASP A 353 -21.68 4.21 -2.60
C ASP A 353 -22.21 5.05 -1.42
N THR A 354 -22.60 4.35 -0.34
CA THR A 354 -23.11 4.95 0.91
C THR A 354 -22.01 5.18 1.94
N HIS A 355 -20.80 4.66 1.74
CA HIS A 355 -19.66 4.79 2.66
C HIS A 355 -18.82 6.03 2.32
N VAL A 356 -18.39 6.14 1.07
CA VAL A 356 -17.65 7.27 0.54
C VAL A 356 -18.51 7.93 -0.56
N PRO A 357 -18.95 9.17 -0.38
CA PRO A 357 -19.82 9.78 -1.39
C PRO A 357 -19.11 9.90 -2.74
N VAL A 358 -19.80 9.54 -3.82
CA VAL A 358 -19.29 9.60 -5.20
C VAL A 358 -18.77 10.99 -5.58
N SER A 359 -19.30 12.05 -4.90
CA SER A 359 -18.81 13.42 -5.04
C SER A 359 -17.32 13.58 -4.69
N SER A 360 -16.75 12.69 -3.85
CA SER A 360 -15.30 12.68 -3.58
C SER A 360 -14.49 12.52 -4.86
N THR A 361 -14.85 11.52 -5.68
CA THR A 361 -14.21 11.27 -6.97
C THR A 361 -14.52 12.35 -8.01
N ILE A 362 -15.79 12.76 -8.12
CA ILE A 362 -16.20 13.78 -9.11
C ILE A 362 -15.45 15.08 -8.86
N THR A 363 -15.46 15.56 -7.59
CA THR A 363 -14.78 16.80 -7.22
C THR A 363 -13.26 16.72 -7.42
N MET A 364 -12.63 15.58 -7.07
CA MET A 364 -11.21 15.42 -7.26
C MET A 364 -10.83 15.38 -8.75
N TYR A 365 -11.57 14.64 -9.56
CA TYR A 365 -11.37 14.63 -11.02
C TYR A 365 -11.47 16.05 -11.61
N ASP A 366 -12.56 16.78 -11.29
CA ASP A 366 -12.78 18.13 -11.83
C ASP A 366 -11.69 19.11 -11.35
N ALA A 367 -11.19 18.94 -10.10
CA ALA A 367 -10.08 19.72 -9.58
C ALA A 367 -8.75 19.38 -10.30
N MET A 368 -8.49 18.11 -10.63
CA MET A 368 -7.31 17.71 -11.43
C MET A 368 -7.34 18.33 -12.84
N ILE A 369 -8.50 18.31 -13.50
CA ILE A 369 -8.68 18.96 -14.82
C ILE A 369 -8.46 20.47 -14.70
N SER A 370 -9.04 21.11 -13.66
CA SER A 370 -8.88 22.55 -13.40
C SER A 370 -7.45 22.95 -13.09
N ALA A 371 -6.66 22.05 -12.47
CA ALA A 371 -5.23 22.23 -12.23
C ALA A 371 -4.35 22.05 -13.49
N GLY A 372 -4.95 21.73 -14.65
CA GLY A 372 -4.27 21.62 -15.94
C GLY A 372 -3.97 20.20 -16.40
N THR A 373 -4.41 19.17 -15.67
CA THR A 373 -4.26 17.78 -16.12
C THR A 373 -5.20 17.52 -17.31
N SER A 374 -4.67 16.94 -18.39
CA SER A 374 -5.47 16.61 -19.57
C SER A 374 -6.52 15.53 -19.26
N SER A 375 -7.70 15.63 -19.86
CA SER A 375 -8.75 14.58 -19.77
C SER A 375 -8.35 13.28 -20.49
N THR A 376 -7.32 13.28 -21.29
CA THR A 376 -6.72 12.05 -21.85
C THR A 376 -5.78 11.37 -20.85
N THR A 377 -5.18 12.13 -19.95
CA THR A 377 -4.30 11.65 -18.88
C THR A 377 -5.10 11.23 -17.65
N CYS A 378 -6.02 12.07 -17.21
CA CYS A 378 -6.90 11.80 -16.08
C CYS A 378 -8.28 11.39 -16.57
N LYS A 379 -8.70 10.16 -16.23
CA LYS A 379 -10.01 9.59 -16.61
C LYS A 379 -10.86 9.34 -15.39
N LYS A 380 -12.17 9.25 -15.56
CA LYS A 380 -13.09 8.75 -14.53
C LYS A 380 -14.14 7.81 -15.13
N LEU A 381 -14.52 6.81 -14.34
CA LEU A 381 -15.66 5.93 -14.57
C LEU A 381 -16.59 6.01 -13.35
N ILE A 382 -17.86 6.27 -13.57
CA ILE A 382 -18.89 6.16 -12.54
C ILE A 382 -19.74 4.94 -12.84
N ILE A 383 -19.67 3.95 -11.94
CA ILE A 383 -20.42 2.71 -12.02
C ILE A 383 -21.83 2.97 -11.45
N PRO A 384 -22.92 2.62 -12.15
CA PRO A 384 -24.25 2.82 -11.62
C PRO A 384 -24.59 1.86 -10.49
N ALA A 385 -25.24 2.38 -9.45
CA ALA A 385 -26.09 1.73 -8.44
C ALA A 385 -25.54 0.52 -7.67
N LEU A 386 -24.22 0.40 -7.46
CA LEU A 386 -23.61 -0.59 -6.55
C LEU A 386 -23.22 0.07 -5.21
N ASP A 387 -23.37 -0.66 -4.11
CA ASP A 387 -22.82 -0.20 -2.82
C ASP A 387 -21.28 -0.28 -2.80
N HIS A 388 -20.67 0.36 -1.80
CA HIS A 388 -19.22 0.48 -1.66
C HIS A 388 -18.47 -0.86 -1.81
N GLY A 389 -18.96 -1.90 -1.11
CA GLY A 389 -18.37 -3.24 -1.15
C GLY A 389 -18.62 -3.95 -2.47
N GLU A 390 -19.82 -3.83 -3.02
CA GLU A 390 -20.22 -4.47 -4.28
C GLU A 390 -19.46 -3.91 -5.48
N ALA A 391 -19.14 -2.61 -5.46
CA ALA A 391 -18.39 -1.95 -6.52
C ALA A 391 -16.90 -2.26 -6.53
N ALA A 392 -16.33 -2.80 -5.44
CA ALA A 392 -14.89 -2.98 -5.29
C ALA A 392 -14.31 -3.92 -6.37
N VAL A 393 -14.90 -5.10 -6.58
CA VAL A 393 -14.39 -6.08 -7.56
C VAL A 393 -14.50 -5.56 -8.98
N PRO A 394 -15.68 -5.13 -9.50
CA PRO A 394 -15.78 -4.61 -10.86
C PRO A 394 -14.89 -3.39 -11.11
N ALA A 395 -14.76 -2.48 -10.11
CA ALA A 395 -13.87 -1.33 -10.24
C ALA A 395 -12.39 -1.74 -10.35
N MET A 396 -11.96 -2.72 -9.55
CA MET A 396 -10.57 -3.18 -9.58
C MET A 396 -10.25 -3.98 -10.84
N ILE A 397 -11.19 -4.76 -11.38
CA ILE A 397 -10.99 -5.47 -12.65
C ILE A 397 -10.86 -4.50 -13.81
N ASP A 398 -11.75 -3.49 -13.92
CA ASP A 398 -11.67 -2.45 -14.96
C ASP A 398 -10.37 -1.65 -14.84
N GLY A 399 -10.01 -1.25 -13.61
CA GLY A 399 -8.77 -0.57 -13.34
C GLY A 399 -7.52 -1.39 -13.65
N LEU A 400 -7.52 -2.68 -13.33
CA LEU A 400 -6.41 -3.57 -13.65
C LEU A 400 -6.26 -3.75 -15.17
N GLN A 401 -7.35 -3.87 -15.91
CA GLN A 401 -7.31 -3.92 -17.37
C GLN A 401 -6.69 -2.65 -17.95
N PHE A 402 -7.03 -1.48 -17.43
CA PHE A 402 -6.39 -0.21 -17.82
C PHE A 402 -4.86 -0.25 -17.60
N LEU A 403 -4.38 -0.77 -16.46
CA LEU A 403 -2.94 -0.88 -16.19
C LEU A 403 -2.25 -1.93 -17.07
N ILE A 404 -2.91 -3.05 -17.35
CA ILE A 404 -2.43 -4.09 -18.28
C ILE A 404 -2.22 -3.50 -19.69
N ASP A 405 -3.18 -2.71 -20.16
CA ASP A 405 -3.11 -2.05 -21.47
C ASP A 405 -1.96 -1.02 -21.52
N LEU A 406 -1.79 -0.21 -20.46
CA LEU A 406 -0.66 0.71 -20.31
C LEU A 406 0.69 -0.01 -20.30
N ALA A 407 0.76 -1.16 -19.66
CA ALA A 407 1.97 -1.97 -19.62
C ALA A 407 2.27 -2.69 -20.95
N GLY A 408 1.38 -2.60 -21.96
CA GLY A 408 1.52 -3.25 -23.26
C GLY A 408 1.48 -4.77 -23.18
N LYS A 409 0.86 -5.33 -22.14
CA LYS A 409 0.71 -6.78 -22.00
C LYS A 409 -0.48 -7.27 -22.83
N LYS A 410 -0.22 -8.31 -23.62
CA LYS A 410 -1.21 -8.91 -24.54
C LYS A 410 -1.36 -10.40 -24.28
#